data_96a76cf82b684c31bed73751cb432062
#
_entry.id   96a76cf82b684c31bed73751cb432062
#
_cell.length_a   1.000
_cell.length_b   1.000
_cell.length_c   1.000
_cell.angle_alpha   90.00
_cell.angle_beta   90.00
_cell.angle_gamma   90.00
#
_symmetry.space_group_name_H-M   'P 1'
#
loop_
_entity.id
_entity.type
_entity.pdbx_description
1 polymer ?
#
loop_
_entity_poly.entity_id
_entity_poly.type
_entity_poly.pdbx_seq_one_letter_code
_entity_poly.pdbx_strand_id
1 'polypeptide(L)'
;MEPTQEYLKERFTYDEEAGVLIWRTHLRTARYVGTVAGTIGNRGYRQITLNKKRHQAHRLIWVYLNGNIPEGLEIDHIDGDKTNNRIDNLRLATRTQNRWNRKEKGYRFKDNHWEVSVGHLGEYIYVGFFKAEAEAEQAYKEKCIELRGEFAA
;
A
#
# COMPACT_ATOMS: atom_id res chain seq x y z
N MET A 1 -10.77 9.91 -16.95
CA MET A 1 -11.82 9.56 -15.97
C MET A 1 -11.42 8.23 -15.33
N GLU A 2 -11.51 8.10 -14.02
CA GLU A 2 -11.32 6.83 -13.33
C GLU A 2 -12.53 5.91 -13.67
N PRO A 3 -12.32 4.57 -13.76
CA PRO A 3 -13.43 3.63 -13.98
C PRO A 3 -14.42 3.66 -12.81
N THR A 4 -15.72 3.62 -13.12
CA THR A 4 -16.77 3.52 -12.09
C THR A 4 -16.88 2.10 -11.54
N GLN A 5 -17.52 1.96 -10.37
CA GLN A 5 -17.76 0.66 -9.75
C GLN A 5 -18.57 -0.27 -10.67
N GLU A 6 -19.62 0.25 -11.30
CA GLU A 6 -20.48 -0.49 -12.22
C GLU A 6 -19.67 -1.00 -13.42
N TYR A 7 -18.87 -0.12 -14.04
CA TYR A 7 -18.00 -0.49 -15.15
C TYR A 7 -17.03 -1.62 -14.77
N LEU A 8 -16.47 -1.56 -13.54
CA LEU A 8 -15.57 -2.60 -13.07
C LEU A 8 -16.30 -3.92 -12.81
N LYS A 9 -17.49 -3.89 -12.21
CA LYS A 9 -18.32 -5.09 -11.95
C LYS A 9 -18.81 -5.77 -13.24
N GLU A 10 -19.03 -5.04 -14.31
CA GLU A 10 -19.32 -5.60 -15.63
C GLU A 10 -18.12 -6.35 -16.23
N ARG A 11 -16.91 -5.88 -15.97
CA ARG A 11 -15.67 -6.36 -16.60
C ARG A 11 -14.95 -7.43 -15.83
N PHE A 12 -15.08 -7.43 -14.52
CA PHE A 12 -14.29 -8.26 -13.63
C PHE A 12 -15.15 -9.03 -12.63
N THR A 13 -14.57 -10.10 -12.10
CA THR A 13 -14.92 -10.71 -10.83
C THR A 13 -13.72 -10.52 -9.89
N TYR A 14 -13.97 -10.21 -8.64
CA TYR A 14 -12.91 -10.14 -7.63
C TYR A 14 -12.76 -11.50 -6.95
N ASP A 15 -11.54 -12.01 -6.94
CA ASP A 15 -11.13 -13.18 -6.16
C ASP A 15 -10.58 -12.67 -4.81
N GLU A 16 -11.35 -12.91 -3.76
CA GLU A 16 -11.06 -12.38 -2.42
C GLU A 16 -9.85 -13.09 -1.77
N GLU A 17 -9.70 -14.39 -2.03
CA GLU A 17 -8.59 -15.17 -1.47
C GLU A 17 -7.25 -14.80 -2.11
N ALA A 18 -7.22 -14.67 -3.42
CA ALA A 18 -6.02 -14.29 -4.18
C ALA A 18 -5.77 -12.77 -4.21
N GLY A 19 -6.75 -11.92 -3.88
CA GLY A 19 -6.64 -10.47 -3.98
C GLY A 19 -6.47 -9.98 -5.42
N VAL A 20 -7.18 -10.58 -6.39
CA VAL A 20 -7.02 -10.25 -7.81
C VAL A 20 -8.35 -10.01 -8.52
N LEU A 21 -8.31 -9.23 -9.59
CA LEU A 21 -9.42 -9.12 -10.53
C LEU A 21 -9.26 -10.16 -11.64
N ILE A 22 -10.35 -10.84 -11.97
CA ILE A 22 -10.44 -11.84 -13.03
C ILE A 22 -11.35 -11.27 -14.14
N TRP A 23 -10.95 -11.38 -15.38
CA TRP A 23 -11.77 -10.92 -16.50
C TRP A 23 -13.08 -11.70 -16.63
N ARG A 24 -14.22 -11.02 -16.50
CA ARG A 24 -15.56 -11.55 -16.85
C ARG A 24 -15.87 -11.31 -18.33
N THR A 25 -15.50 -10.13 -18.82
CA THR A 25 -15.68 -9.75 -20.22
C THR A 25 -14.43 -9.03 -20.72
N HIS A 26 -14.01 -9.28 -21.95
CA HIS A 26 -12.88 -8.59 -22.53
C HIS A 26 -13.24 -8.05 -23.92
N LEU A 27 -12.98 -6.74 -24.15
CA LEU A 27 -13.44 -6.01 -25.34
C LEU A 27 -12.88 -6.52 -26.68
N ARG A 28 -11.71 -7.17 -26.66
CA ARG A 28 -11.01 -7.55 -27.89
C ARG A 28 -10.96 -9.04 -28.12
N THR A 29 -11.02 -9.86 -27.09
CA THR A 29 -10.88 -11.31 -27.24
C THR A 29 -11.39 -12.07 -26.03
N ALA A 30 -12.20 -13.09 -26.29
CA ALA A 30 -12.74 -13.97 -25.26
C ALA A 30 -11.66 -14.79 -24.53
N ARG A 31 -10.46 -14.95 -25.10
CA ARG A 31 -9.37 -15.75 -24.49
C ARG A 31 -8.88 -15.25 -23.12
N TYR A 32 -9.17 -13.99 -22.79
CA TYR A 32 -8.81 -13.43 -21.47
C TYR A 32 -9.88 -13.66 -20.39
N VAL A 33 -11.09 -14.04 -20.79
CA VAL A 33 -12.17 -14.33 -19.83
C VAL A 33 -11.75 -15.49 -18.95
N GLY A 34 -11.93 -15.34 -17.62
CA GLY A 34 -11.47 -16.30 -16.62
C GLY A 34 -9.99 -16.20 -16.23
N THR A 35 -9.22 -15.29 -16.86
CA THR A 35 -7.81 -15.12 -16.48
C THR A 35 -7.62 -13.92 -15.52
N VAL A 36 -6.55 -13.97 -14.74
CA VAL A 36 -6.16 -12.86 -13.86
C VAL A 36 -5.83 -11.61 -14.67
N ALA A 37 -6.44 -10.50 -14.31
CA ALA A 37 -6.26 -9.24 -15.01
C ALA A 37 -4.92 -8.57 -14.66
N GLY A 38 -4.22 -8.12 -15.70
CA GLY A 38 -3.01 -7.31 -15.57
C GLY A 38 -1.74 -8.11 -15.24
N THR A 39 -0.65 -7.36 -15.16
CA THR A 39 0.71 -7.87 -14.93
C THR A 39 1.43 -7.03 -13.88
N ILE A 40 2.46 -7.59 -13.25
CA ILE A 40 3.33 -6.84 -12.33
C ILE A 40 4.22 -5.90 -13.13
N GLY A 41 4.16 -4.61 -12.82
CA GLY A 41 5.00 -3.58 -13.43
C GLY A 41 6.33 -3.38 -12.70
N ASN A 42 7.20 -2.57 -13.27
CA ASN A 42 8.58 -2.33 -12.77
C ASN A 42 8.67 -1.81 -11.33
N ARG A 43 7.60 -1.21 -10.80
CA ARG A 43 7.55 -0.70 -9.41
C ARG A 43 6.98 -1.72 -8.42
N GLY A 44 6.74 -2.97 -8.86
CA GLY A 44 6.19 -4.04 -8.04
C GLY A 44 4.66 -4.07 -7.92
N TYR A 45 3.96 -3.08 -8.45
CA TYR A 45 2.49 -3.08 -8.43
C TYR A 45 1.91 -3.85 -9.62
N ARG A 46 0.81 -4.59 -9.39
CA ARG A 46 0.00 -5.12 -10.50
C ARG A 46 -0.71 -3.98 -11.22
N GLN A 47 -0.63 -3.97 -12.54
CA GLN A 47 -1.23 -2.95 -13.42
C GLN A 47 -2.19 -3.59 -14.41
N ILE A 48 -3.35 -2.96 -14.61
CA ILE A 48 -4.38 -3.37 -15.54
C ILE A 48 -4.60 -2.24 -16.55
N THR A 49 -4.59 -2.57 -17.83
CA THR A 49 -4.85 -1.59 -18.88
C THR A 49 -6.33 -1.61 -19.27
N LEU A 50 -7.02 -0.48 -19.02
CA LEU A 50 -8.40 -0.23 -19.41
C LEU A 50 -8.46 1.00 -20.32
N ASN A 51 -9.16 0.90 -21.44
CA ASN A 51 -9.33 2.02 -22.37
C ASN A 51 -8.00 2.72 -22.72
N LYS A 52 -6.95 1.94 -23.00
CA LYS A 52 -5.59 2.39 -23.32
C LYS A 52 -4.87 3.11 -22.14
N LYS A 53 -5.46 3.18 -20.95
CA LYS A 53 -4.85 3.77 -19.76
C LYS A 53 -4.47 2.67 -18.77
N ARG A 54 -3.28 2.80 -18.15
CA ARG A 54 -2.81 1.89 -17.09
C ARG A 54 -3.36 2.34 -15.74
N HIS A 55 -3.91 1.40 -15.01
CA HIS A 55 -4.41 1.59 -13.65
C HIS A 55 -3.72 0.60 -12.72
N GLN A 56 -3.50 1.00 -11.48
CA GLN A 56 -3.00 0.10 -10.44
C GLN A 56 -4.14 -0.79 -9.94
N ALA A 57 -3.90 -2.11 -9.83
CA ALA A 57 -4.95 -3.09 -9.51
C ALA A 57 -5.58 -2.83 -8.12
N HIS A 58 -4.78 -2.49 -7.09
CA HIS A 58 -5.31 -2.20 -5.76
C HIS A 58 -6.32 -1.03 -5.76
N ARG A 59 -6.09 0.00 -6.59
CA ARG A 59 -7.06 1.09 -6.74
C ARG A 59 -8.36 0.63 -7.40
N LEU A 60 -8.27 -0.21 -8.43
CA LEU A 60 -9.45 -0.78 -9.10
C LEU A 60 -10.22 -1.72 -8.19
N ILE A 61 -9.52 -2.54 -7.38
CA ILE A 61 -10.12 -3.43 -6.38
C ILE A 61 -10.86 -2.61 -5.32
N TRP A 62 -10.23 -1.54 -4.82
CA TRP A 62 -10.90 -0.64 -3.89
C TRP A 62 -12.19 -0.05 -4.48
N VAL A 63 -12.11 0.50 -5.69
CA VAL A 63 -13.30 1.07 -6.37
C VAL A 63 -14.35 0.01 -6.66
N TYR A 64 -13.93 -1.20 -7.03
CA TYR A 64 -14.83 -2.33 -7.29
C TYR A 64 -15.67 -2.69 -6.04
N LEU A 65 -15.06 -2.67 -4.85
CA LEU A 65 -15.71 -3.07 -3.60
C LEU A 65 -16.39 -1.89 -2.88
N ASN A 66 -15.69 -0.77 -2.76
CA ASN A 66 -16.07 0.34 -1.88
C ASN A 66 -16.53 1.61 -2.63
N GLY A 67 -16.43 1.64 -3.96
CA GLY A 67 -16.72 2.86 -4.74
C GLY A 67 -15.53 3.84 -4.78
N ASN A 68 -15.83 5.11 -5.00
CA ASN A 68 -14.82 6.12 -5.26
C ASN A 68 -13.82 6.29 -4.11
N ILE A 69 -12.54 6.50 -4.46
CA ILE A 69 -11.51 6.90 -3.52
C ILE A 69 -11.70 8.40 -3.25
N PRO A 70 -11.87 8.83 -2.00
CA PRO A 70 -12.02 10.25 -1.65
C PRO A 70 -10.82 11.08 -2.13
N GLU A 71 -11.06 12.34 -2.46
CA GLU A 71 -10.01 13.27 -2.87
C GLU A 71 -8.98 13.46 -1.75
N GLY A 72 -7.70 13.50 -2.12
CA GLY A 72 -6.59 13.63 -1.17
C GLY A 72 -6.17 12.33 -0.50
N LEU A 73 -6.90 11.22 -0.71
CA LEU A 73 -6.53 9.91 -0.18
C LEU A 73 -5.91 8.99 -1.25
N GLU A 74 -5.02 8.14 -0.78
CA GLU A 74 -4.39 7.07 -1.54
C GLU A 74 -4.80 5.72 -0.96
N ILE A 75 -4.61 4.63 -1.71
CA ILE A 75 -4.73 3.28 -1.18
C ILE A 75 -3.35 2.81 -0.75
N ASP A 76 -3.24 2.41 0.50
CA ASP A 76 -2.03 1.88 1.13
C ASP A 76 -2.16 0.37 1.36
N HIS A 77 -1.04 -0.36 1.27
CA HIS A 77 -0.93 -1.76 1.63
C HIS A 77 -0.44 -1.87 3.07
N ILE A 78 -1.26 -2.38 3.98
CA ILE A 78 -0.98 -2.44 5.42
C ILE A 78 0.34 -3.16 5.71
N ASP A 79 0.58 -4.29 5.04
CA ASP A 79 1.80 -5.11 5.17
C ASP A 79 3.02 -4.59 4.36
N GLY A 80 2.82 -3.56 3.53
CA GLY A 80 3.82 -3.01 2.61
C GLY A 80 4.07 -3.88 1.37
N ASP A 81 3.42 -5.05 1.21
CA ASP A 81 3.51 -5.88 0.01
C ASP A 81 2.57 -5.37 -1.09
N LYS A 82 3.16 -4.77 -2.11
CA LYS A 82 2.46 -4.19 -3.27
C LYS A 82 1.71 -5.19 -4.14
N THR A 83 1.92 -6.48 -3.92
CA THR A 83 1.26 -7.57 -4.66
C THR A 83 0.07 -8.16 -3.89
N ASN A 84 0.01 -7.97 -2.57
CA ASN A 84 -1.07 -8.40 -1.72
C ASN A 84 -2.24 -7.40 -1.77
N ASN A 85 -3.11 -7.54 -2.78
CA ASN A 85 -4.26 -6.66 -2.97
C ASN A 85 -5.56 -7.22 -2.38
N ARG A 86 -5.49 -8.08 -1.36
CA ARG A 86 -6.64 -8.50 -0.58
C ARG A 86 -7.26 -7.28 0.10
N ILE A 87 -8.57 -7.22 0.16
CA ILE A 87 -9.26 -6.03 0.68
C ILE A 87 -8.93 -5.76 2.16
N ASP A 88 -8.71 -6.81 2.94
CA ASP A 88 -8.31 -6.75 4.35
C ASP A 88 -6.89 -6.16 4.54
N ASN A 89 -6.06 -6.17 3.49
CA ASN A 89 -4.73 -5.56 3.45
C ASN A 89 -4.70 -4.15 2.84
N LEU A 90 -5.83 -3.63 2.38
CA LEU A 90 -5.92 -2.30 1.77
C LEU A 90 -6.61 -1.32 2.70
N ARG A 91 -6.09 -0.10 2.81
CA ARG A 91 -6.70 0.98 3.57
C ARG A 91 -6.59 2.32 2.86
N LEU A 92 -7.48 3.26 3.21
CA LEU A 92 -7.33 4.66 2.83
C LEU A 92 -6.26 5.31 3.70
N ALA A 93 -5.39 6.08 3.08
CA ALA A 93 -4.33 6.81 3.76
C ALA A 93 -4.10 8.17 3.10
N THR A 94 -3.75 9.17 3.86
CA THR A 94 -3.14 10.38 3.32
C THR A 94 -1.74 10.06 2.79
N ARG A 95 -1.20 10.90 1.93
CA ARG A 95 0.17 10.75 1.41
C ARG A 95 1.22 10.66 2.53
N THR A 96 0.99 11.39 3.62
CA THR A 96 1.89 11.37 4.80
C THR A 96 1.81 10.03 5.52
N GLN A 97 0.61 9.52 5.79
CA GLN A 97 0.40 8.21 6.42
C GLN A 97 0.97 7.08 5.58
N ASN A 98 0.71 7.06 4.27
CA ASN A 98 1.27 6.08 3.34
C ASN A 98 2.82 6.10 3.32
N ARG A 99 3.44 7.28 3.53
CA ARG A 99 4.89 7.40 3.69
C ARG A 99 5.39 6.78 4.99
N TRP A 100 4.64 6.89 6.08
CA TRP A 100 4.99 6.30 7.37
C TRP A 100 4.97 4.76 7.37
N ASN A 101 4.17 4.14 6.53
CA ASN A 101 4.11 2.67 6.34
C ASN A 101 5.32 2.12 5.54
N ARG A 102 6.37 2.89 5.35
CA ARG A 102 7.61 2.40 4.75
C ARG A 102 8.55 1.92 5.85
N LYS A 103 9.20 0.77 5.59
CA LYS A 103 10.24 0.25 6.47
C LYS A 103 11.48 1.16 6.38
N GLU A 104 11.61 2.09 7.29
CA GLU A 104 12.77 2.96 7.44
C GLU A 104 13.49 2.64 8.75
N LYS A 105 14.84 2.64 8.73
CA LYS A 105 15.63 2.59 9.95
C LYS A 105 15.78 4.02 10.48
N GLY A 106 15.17 4.31 11.62
CA GLY A 106 15.31 5.60 12.30
C GLY A 106 16.37 5.58 13.41
N TYR A 107 17.33 4.65 13.35
CA TYR A 107 18.43 4.55 14.29
C TYR A 107 19.75 4.33 13.55
N ARG A 108 20.82 4.88 14.11
CA ARG A 108 22.18 4.83 13.54
C ARG A 108 23.21 4.62 14.66
N PHE A 109 24.30 3.91 14.33
CA PHE A 109 25.43 3.77 15.23
C PHE A 109 26.33 5.00 15.10
N LYS A 110 26.61 5.67 16.24
CA LYS A 110 27.44 6.86 16.31
C LYS A 110 28.08 6.94 17.69
N ASP A 111 29.35 7.32 17.79
CA ASP A 111 30.09 7.56 19.03
C ASP A 111 29.91 6.42 20.06
N ASN A 112 30.03 5.17 19.59
CA ASN A 112 29.93 3.93 20.38
C ASN A 112 28.54 3.64 21.01
N HIS A 113 27.47 4.23 20.45
CA HIS A 113 26.08 3.97 20.85
C HIS A 113 25.13 4.05 19.65
N TRP A 114 23.90 3.55 19.83
CA TRP A 114 22.82 3.65 18.87
C TRP A 114 21.95 4.86 19.18
N GLU A 115 21.94 5.85 18.29
CA GLU A 115 21.09 7.04 18.39
C GLU A 115 19.79 6.79 17.65
N VAL A 116 18.64 7.06 18.31
CA VAL A 116 17.30 6.86 17.76
C VAL A 116 16.58 8.19 17.61
N SER A 117 16.00 8.41 16.42
CA SER A 117 15.09 9.53 16.14
C SER A 117 14.01 9.13 15.15
N VAL A 118 12.80 9.68 15.32
CA VAL A 118 11.63 9.41 14.49
C VAL A 118 11.22 10.68 13.76
N GLY A 119 11.14 10.60 12.42
CA GLY A 119 10.57 11.68 11.62
C GLY A 119 9.03 11.68 11.72
N HIS A 120 8.44 12.79 12.16
CA HIS A 120 7.01 12.96 12.26
C HIS A 120 6.59 14.39 11.88
N LEU A 121 5.64 14.54 10.95
CA LEU A 121 5.11 15.84 10.48
C LEU A 121 6.16 16.87 10.04
N GLY A 122 7.27 16.42 9.49
CA GLY A 122 8.37 17.29 9.03
C GLY A 122 9.45 17.58 10.07
N GLU A 123 9.29 17.11 11.29
CA GLU A 123 10.25 17.22 12.37
C GLU A 123 10.91 15.89 12.70
N TYR A 124 12.10 15.92 13.30
CA TYR A 124 12.77 14.76 13.87
C TYR A 124 12.65 14.77 15.38
N ILE A 125 11.96 13.77 15.93
CA ILE A 125 11.77 13.59 17.37
C ILE A 125 12.89 12.67 17.85
N TYR A 126 13.78 13.22 18.70
CA TYR A 126 14.83 12.45 19.32
C TYR A 126 14.24 11.55 20.42
N VAL A 127 14.67 10.27 20.45
CA VAL A 127 14.17 9.27 21.40
C VAL A 127 15.20 8.95 22.47
N GLY A 128 16.46 8.77 22.09
CA GLY A 128 17.54 8.46 23.03
C GLY A 128 18.74 7.76 22.38
N PHE A 129 19.70 7.35 23.24
CA PHE A 129 20.76 6.45 22.85
C PHE A 129 20.66 5.11 23.60
N PHE A 130 21.13 4.07 22.92
CA PHE A 130 21.05 2.69 23.37
C PHE A 130 22.40 2.01 23.17
N LYS A 131 22.71 1.04 24.02
CA LYS A 131 23.98 0.29 23.91
C LYS A 131 23.89 -0.83 22.88
N ALA A 132 22.71 -1.44 22.71
CA ALA A 132 22.46 -2.51 21.78
C ALA A 132 21.54 -2.06 20.61
N GLU A 133 21.79 -2.59 19.39
CA GLU A 133 20.95 -2.33 18.22
C GLU A 133 19.50 -2.77 18.45
N ALA A 134 19.31 -3.93 19.10
CA ALA A 134 17.97 -4.45 19.41
C ALA A 134 17.15 -3.51 20.30
N GLU A 135 17.77 -2.87 21.29
CA GLU A 135 17.11 -1.87 22.15
C GLU A 135 16.72 -0.63 21.34
N ALA A 136 17.61 -0.16 20.47
CA ALA A 136 17.35 0.98 19.59
C ALA A 136 16.22 0.69 18.60
N GLU A 137 16.20 -0.50 17.99
CA GLU A 137 15.12 -0.95 17.09
C GLU A 137 13.78 -0.98 17.83
N GLN A 138 13.75 -1.53 19.04
CA GLN A 138 12.53 -1.60 19.85
C GLN A 138 12.01 -0.20 20.20
N ALA A 139 12.89 0.68 20.69
CA ALA A 139 12.54 2.06 21.04
C ALA A 139 12.04 2.86 19.81
N TYR A 140 12.64 2.62 18.64
CA TYR A 140 12.16 3.21 17.39
C TYR A 140 10.75 2.75 17.04
N LYS A 141 10.48 1.43 17.10
CA LYS A 141 9.15 0.86 16.81
C LYS A 141 8.08 1.39 17.76
N GLU A 142 8.37 1.39 19.07
CA GLU A 142 7.44 1.90 20.08
C GLU A 142 7.09 3.37 19.84
N LYS A 143 8.11 4.20 19.54
CA LYS A 143 7.88 5.61 19.25
C LYS A 143 7.13 5.82 17.93
N CYS A 144 7.37 4.99 16.94
CA CYS A 144 6.58 5.01 15.71
C CYS A 144 5.10 4.67 15.96
N ILE A 145 4.82 3.65 16.77
CA ILE A 145 3.45 3.26 17.15
C ILE A 145 2.77 4.39 17.92
N GLU A 146 3.46 5.00 18.89
CA GLU A 146 2.94 6.14 19.67
C GLU A 146 2.53 7.32 18.76
N LEU A 147 3.39 7.66 17.78
CA LEU A 147 3.20 8.85 16.94
C LEU A 147 2.30 8.64 15.72
N ARG A 148 2.28 7.42 15.16
CA ARG A 148 1.69 7.12 13.85
C ARG A 148 0.54 6.13 13.94
N GLY A 149 0.33 5.49 15.12
CA GLY A 149 -0.72 4.49 15.33
C GLY A 149 -0.63 3.33 14.35
N GLU A 150 -1.74 2.98 13.74
CA GLU A 150 -1.86 1.90 12.75
C GLU A 150 -1.01 2.09 11.47
N PHE A 151 -0.46 3.28 11.23
CA PHE A 151 0.42 3.58 10.11
C PHE A 151 1.91 3.43 10.44
N ALA A 152 2.27 2.92 11.60
CA ALA A 152 3.64 2.58 11.96
C ALA A 152 4.04 1.26 11.28
N ALA A 153 5.15 1.28 10.49
CA ALA A 153 5.74 0.09 9.88
C ALA A 153 6.82 -0.54 10.77
#